data_ac1d403c0d0f4101f6be6003b8053101
#
_entry.id   ac1d403c0d0f4101f6be6003b8053101
#
_cell.length_a   1.000
_cell.length_b   1.000
_cell.length_c   1.000
_cell.angle_alpha   90.00
_cell.angle_beta   90.00
_cell.angle_gamma   90.00
#
_symmetry.space_group_name_H-M   'P 1'
#
loop_
_entity.id
_entity.type
_entity.pdbx_description
1 polymer ?
#
loop_
_entity_poly.entity_id
_entity_poly.type
_entity_poly.pdbx_seq_one_letter_code
_entity_poly.pdbx_strand_id
1 'polypeptide(L)' 'MNRTDFGKKVFQEFNFNHWIEIRKGQVFYMYFIMDEKRNTLTRSKFYDEMDECLEAARNRLDEMI' A
#
# COMPACT_ATOMS: atom_id res chain seq x y z
N MET A 1 -9.33 0.56 -10.70
CA MET A 1 -8.90 1.89 -10.22
C MET A 1 -7.39 1.96 -10.17
N ASN A 2 -6.82 2.99 -10.75
CA ASN A 2 -5.39 3.25 -10.68
C ASN A 2 -5.07 3.75 -9.26
N ARG A 3 -3.89 3.38 -8.70
CA ARG A 3 -3.54 3.81 -7.34
C ARG A 3 -3.54 5.32 -7.18
N THR A 4 -3.18 6.06 -8.24
CA THR A 4 -3.13 7.53 -8.18
C THR A 4 -4.52 8.17 -8.11
N ASP A 5 -5.58 7.39 -8.32
CA ASP A 5 -6.95 7.88 -8.24
C ASP A 5 -7.50 7.84 -6.81
N PHE A 6 -6.79 7.17 -5.90
CA PHE A 6 -7.22 7.08 -4.50
C PHE A 6 -6.42 8.04 -3.64
N GLY A 7 -7.04 9.15 -3.25
CA GLY A 7 -6.48 10.09 -2.29
C GLY A 7 -5.08 10.53 -2.63
N LYS A 8 -4.24 10.69 -1.59
CA LYS A 8 -2.85 11.08 -1.77
C LYS A 8 -1.93 10.13 -1.02
N LYS A 9 -0.69 10.03 -1.51
CA LYS A 9 0.31 9.21 -0.86
C LYS A 9 0.71 9.85 0.47
N VAL A 10 0.66 9.07 1.55
CA VAL A 10 1.06 9.53 2.88
C VAL A 10 2.28 8.79 3.42
N PHE A 11 2.66 7.68 2.80
CA PHE A 11 3.81 6.89 3.24
C PHE A 11 4.27 5.98 2.11
N GLN A 12 5.57 5.70 2.05
CA GLN A 12 6.10 4.65 1.18
C GLN A 12 7.37 4.07 1.79
N GLU A 13 7.63 2.81 1.48
CA GLU A 13 8.90 2.17 1.84
C GLU A 13 9.24 1.12 0.77
N PHE A 14 10.53 0.81 0.66
CA PHE A 14 11.03 -0.18 -0.29
C PHE A 14 11.69 -1.30 0.50
N ASN A 15 11.15 -2.53 0.37
CA ASN A 15 11.65 -3.71 1.07
C ASN A 15 11.53 -4.91 0.15
N PHE A 16 12.55 -5.78 0.16
CA PHE A 16 12.49 -7.04 -0.59
C PHE A 16 12.17 -6.81 -2.07
N ASN A 17 12.78 -5.77 -2.65
CA ASN A 17 12.60 -5.41 -4.05
C ASN A 17 11.16 -5.05 -4.42
N HIS A 18 10.39 -4.61 -3.43
CA HIS A 18 9.00 -4.17 -3.62
C HIS A 18 8.77 -2.83 -2.96
N TRP A 19 7.84 -2.06 -3.52
CA TRP A 19 7.38 -0.82 -2.92
C TRP A 19 6.08 -1.06 -2.18
N ILE A 20 5.99 -0.52 -0.97
CA ILE A 20 4.72 -0.40 -0.26
C ILE A 20 4.38 1.08 -0.27
N GLU A 21 3.20 1.41 -0.75
CA GLU A 21 2.69 2.78 -0.76
C GLU A 21 1.36 2.80 -0.02
N ILE A 22 1.23 3.72 0.96
CA ILE A 22 -0.02 3.93 1.66
C ILE A 22 -0.60 5.24 1.19
N ARG A 23 -1.86 5.20 0.81
CA ARG A 23 -2.60 6.37 0.36
C ARG A 23 -3.79 6.59 1.26
N LYS A 24 -4.14 7.85 1.46
CA LYS A 24 -5.26 8.24 2.30
C LYS A 24 -6.31 8.96 1.46
N GLY A 25 -7.55 8.45 1.50
CA GLY A 25 -8.72 9.16 1.00
C GLY A 25 -9.24 10.12 2.06
N GLN A 26 -10.52 10.44 2.02
CA GLN A 26 -11.09 11.36 3.00
C GLN A 26 -11.17 10.74 4.40
N VAL A 27 -11.45 9.44 4.46
CA VAL A 27 -11.70 8.74 5.73
C VAL A 27 -10.82 7.52 5.91
N PHE A 28 -10.44 6.85 4.82
CA PHE A 28 -9.81 5.55 4.89
C PHE A 28 -8.41 5.56 4.29
N TYR A 29 -7.63 4.55 4.70
CA TYR A 29 -6.31 4.27 4.14
C TYR A 29 -6.35 3.00 3.31
N MET A 30 -5.52 2.95 2.28
CA MET A 30 -5.28 1.74 1.49
C MET A 30 -3.79 1.57 1.28
N TYR A 31 -3.34 0.32 1.21
CA TYR A 31 -1.98 0.06 0.77
C TYR A 31 -1.99 -0.46 -0.66
N PHE A 32 -0.85 -0.22 -1.33
CA PHE A 32 -0.57 -0.76 -2.64
C PHE A 32 0.82 -1.36 -2.58
N ILE A 33 0.97 -2.60 -3.05
CA ILE A 33 2.26 -3.24 -3.15
C ILE A 33 2.63 -3.29 -4.62
N MET A 34 3.83 -2.80 -4.93
CA MET A 34 4.30 -2.64 -6.30
C MET A 34 5.64 -3.33 -6.48
N ASP A 35 5.94 -3.71 -7.72
CA ASP A 35 7.26 -4.24 -8.05
C ASP A 35 8.31 -3.11 -8.09
N GLU A 36 9.55 -3.43 -8.44
CA GLU A 36 10.64 -2.44 -8.50
C GLU A 36 10.35 -1.32 -9.48
N LYS A 37 9.57 -1.59 -10.52
CA LYS A 37 9.23 -0.62 -11.55
C LYS A 37 7.95 0.13 -11.23
N ARG A 38 7.43 -0.05 -10.02
CA ARG A 38 6.20 0.58 -9.52
C ARG A 38 4.94 0.14 -10.25
N ASN A 39 4.94 -1.08 -10.79
CA ASN A 39 3.70 -1.69 -11.28
C ASN A 39 2.94 -2.27 -10.09
N THR A 40 1.67 -1.92 -9.96
CA THR A 40 0.85 -2.39 -8.85
C THR A 40 0.58 -3.88 -8.96
N LEU A 41 0.99 -4.64 -7.95
CA LEU A 41 0.78 -6.07 -7.87
C LEU A 41 -0.47 -6.43 -7.09
N THR A 42 -0.74 -5.69 -6.01
CA THR A 42 -1.93 -5.92 -5.19
C THR A 42 -2.28 -4.64 -4.44
N ARG A 43 -3.51 -4.56 -3.99
CA ARG A 43 -4.02 -3.46 -3.20
C ARG A 43 -4.91 -4.01 -2.08
N SER A 44 -5.07 -3.21 -1.02
CA SER A 44 -5.84 -3.61 0.14
C SER A 44 -7.31 -3.21 0.05
N LYS A 45 -8.06 -3.68 1.02
CA LYS A 45 -9.34 -3.10 1.40
C LYS A 45 -9.09 -1.78 2.16
N PHE A 46 -10.15 -1.14 2.61
CA PHE A 46 -10.04 0.09 3.39
C PHE A 46 -9.70 -0.20 4.85
N TYR A 47 -8.81 0.63 5.41
CA TYR A 47 -8.43 0.59 6.82
C TYR A 47 -8.72 1.93 7.46
N ASP A 48 -9.15 1.92 8.72
CA ASP A 48 -9.43 3.16 9.45
C ASP A 48 -8.16 3.82 9.96
N GLU A 49 -7.14 3.03 10.28
CA GLU A 49 -5.91 3.50 10.89
C GLU A 49 -4.72 3.22 10.00
N MET A 50 -3.80 4.20 9.92
CA MET A 50 -2.59 4.05 9.12
C MET A 50 -1.70 2.91 9.61
N ASP A 51 -1.56 2.77 10.94
CA ASP A 51 -0.72 1.73 11.53
C ASP A 51 -1.23 0.33 11.18
N GLU A 52 -2.54 0.13 11.22
CA GLU A 52 -3.13 -1.14 10.81
C GLU A 52 -2.89 -1.42 9.33
N CYS A 53 -3.02 -0.39 8.52
CA CYS A 53 -2.81 -0.49 7.09
C CYS A 53 -1.37 -0.89 6.77
N LEU A 54 -0.41 -0.23 7.42
CA LEU A 54 1.01 -0.51 7.21
C LEU A 54 1.38 -1.92 7.66
N GLU A 55 0.89 -2.33 8.83
CA GLU A 55 1.14 -3.68 9.34
C GLU A 55 0.57 -4.72 8.39
N ALA A 56 -0.65 -4.51 7.91
CA ALA A 56 -1.28 -5.41 6.95
C ALA A 56 -0.48 -5.48 5.64
N ALA A 57 0.05 -4.33 5.18
CA ALA A 57 0.85 -4.28 3.98
C ALA A 57 2.14 -5.10 4.13
N ARG A 58 2.81 -4.96 5.27
CA ARG A 58 4.04 -5.70 5.55
C ARG A 58 3.78 -7.20 5.64
N ASN A 59 2.70 -7.59 6.29
CA ASN A 59 2.31 -9.00 6.39
C ASN A 59 1.98 -9.56 5.01
N ARG A 60 1.30 -8.78 4.18
CA ARG A 60 0.99 -9.21 2.82
C ARG A 60 2.25 -9.39 1.98
N LEU A 61 3.20 -8.47 2.11
CA LEU A 61 4.46 -8.58 1.38
C LEU A 61 5.21 -9.86 1.80
N ASP A 62 5.22 -10.18 3.09
CA ASP A 62 5.84 -11.41 3.58
C ASP A 62 5.22 -12.65 2.94
N GLU A 63 3.93 -12.63 2.66
CA GLU A 63 3.25 -13.73 1.99
C GLU A 63 3.61 -13.83 0.51
N MET A 64 4.01 -12.72 -0.10
CA MET A 64 4.30 -12.64 -1.53
C MET A 64 5.74 -13.03 -1.89
N ILE A 65 6.65 -13.03 -0.93
CA ILE A 65 8.08 -13.28 -1.18
C ILE A 65 8.51 -14.66 -0.70
#